data_deb5c72cfc6d5f6bc52f0e312d742c02
#
_entry.id   deb5c72cfc6d5f6bc52f0e312d742c02
#
_cell.length_a   1.000
_cell.length_b   1.000
_cell.length_c   1.000
_cell.angle_alpha   90.00
_cell.angle_beta   90.00
_cell.angle_gamma   90.00
#
_symmetry.space_group_name_H-M   'P 1'
#
loop_
_entity.id
_entity.type
_entity.pdbx_description
1 polymer ?
#
loop_
_entity_poly.entity_id
_entity_poly.type
_entity_poly.pdbx_seq_one_letter_code
_entity_poly.pdbx_strand_id
1 'polypeptide(L)'
;MCFNYVFYLIGTWSFLYLVQARGMSILAAGFAASLPAISGFVGGVLGGLVSDGLLRSGYSLTLARKLPIVVGMLLASCIVLSIHVESDSAVIALMALAFFGKGFGSLGWTLVADTSPRQIVGLSGGLFNTFGNLAAITTPIVVGYLVSHTGSFDAALIYVGANAVLAVISYLFIVGRIHRIELDEPPAPSASISRA
;
A
#
# COMPACT_ATOMS: atom_id res chain seq x y z
N MET A 1 -2.06 2.00 -7.10
CA MET A 1 -0.92 1.41 -7.83
C MET A 1 0.39 1.60 -7.06
N CYS A 2 0.92 2.82 -6.88
CA CYS A 2 2.20 3.09 -6.20
C CYS A 2 2.34 2.41 -4.81
N PHE A 3 1.28 2.40 -4.03
CA PHE A 3 1.21 1.73 -2.74
C PHE A 3 1.51 0.21 -2.78
N ASN A 4 1.15 -0.47 -3.86
CA ASN A 4 1.33 -1.91 -3.98
C ASN A 4 2.74 -2.31 -4.43
N TYR A 5 3.56 -1.39 -4.97
CA TYR A 5 4.94 -1.70 -5.35
C TYR A 5 5.79 -2.17 -4.16
N VAL A 6 5.61 -1.54 -2.98
CA VAL A 6 6.28 -1.97 -1.74
C VAL A 6 5.88 -3.41 -1.38
N PHE A 7 4.58 -3.73 -1.51
CA PHE A 7 4.09 -5.07 -1.21
C PHE A 7 4.69 -6.13 -2.13
N TYR A 8 4.66 -5.89 -3.43
CA TYR A 8 5.12 -6.87 -4.41
C TYR A 8 6.65 -6.99 -4.41
N LEU A 9 7.42 -5.91 -4.18
CA LEU A 9 8.85 -6.05 -4.02
C LEU A 9 9.18 -6.94 -2.82
N ILE A 10 8.73 -6.55 -1.62
CA ILE A 10 9.11 -7.28 -0.41
C ILE A 10 8.48 -8.68 -0.41
N GLY A 11 7.23 -8.83 -0.85
CA GLY A 11 6.56 -10.12 -0.87
C GLY A 11 7.14 -11.15 -1.82
N THR A 12 7.68 -10.73 -2.97
CA THR A 12 8.22 -11.65 -3.99
C THR A 12 9.73 -11.69 -4.04
N TRP A 13 10.40 -10.58 -3.75
CA TRP A 13 11.84 -10.45 -3.95
C TRP A 13 12.67 -10.45 -2.67
N SER A 14 12.06 -10.28 -1.48
CA SER A 14 12.80 -10.24 -0.22
C SER A 14 13.58 -11.53 0.04
N PHE A 15 12.96 -12.67 -0.21
CA PHE A 15 13.61 -13.98 -0.07
C PHE A 15 14.81 -14.09 -1.01
N LEU A 16 14.61 -13.75 -2.28
CA LEU A 16 15.66 -13.82 -3.30
C LEU A 16 16.82 -12.85 -2.98
N TYR A 17 16.49 -11.65 -2.53
CA TYR A 17 17.46 -10.65 -2.10
C TYR A 17 18.30 -11.16 -0.91
N LEU A 18 17.68 -11.77 0.11
CA LEU A 18 18.40 -12.30 1.27
C LEU A 18 19.34 -13.47 0.89
N VAL A 19 18.91 -14.33 -0.05
CA VAL A 19 19.73 -15.45 -0.51
C VAL A 19 20.83 -14.98 -1.46
N GLN A 20 20.51 -14.21 -2.50
CA GLN A 20 21.45 -13.88 -3.57
C GLN A 20 22.35 -12.70 -3.25
N ALA A 21 21.80 -11.62 -2.68
CA ALA A 21 22.57 -10.41 -2.39
C ALA A 21 23.26 -10.46 -1.01
N ARG A 22 22.68 -11.19 -0.05
CA ARG A 22 23.19 -11.28 1.32
C ARG A 22 23.85 -12.63 1.65
N GLY A 23 23.80 -13.61 0.75
CA GLY A 23 24.43 -14.92 0.95
C GLY A 23 23.82 -15.77 2.07
N MET A 24 22.58 -15.46 2.52
CA MET A 24 21.92 -16.21 3.57
C MET A 24 21.53 -17.61 3.10
N SER A 25 21.57 -18.59 4.03
CA SER A 25 21.02 -19.92 3.73
C SER A 25 19.50 -19.85 3.45
N ILE A 26 19.01 -20.76 2.63
CA ILE A 26 17.57 -20.84 2.27
C ILE A 26 16.67 -20.86 3.51
N LEU A 27 17.07 -21.63 4.53
CA LEU A 27 16.30 -21.75 5.78
C LEU A 27 16.29 -20.44 6.55
N ALA A 28 17.47 -19.81 6.72
CA ALA A 28 17.59 -18.52 7.43
C ALA A 28 16.83 -17.40 6.70
N ALA A 29 16.95 -17.34 5.36
CA ALA A 29 16.22 -16.37 4.54
C ALA A 29 14.71 -16.57 4.62
N GLY A 30 14.23 -17.82 4.67
CA GLY A 30 12.81 -18.15 4.85
C GLY A 30 12.24 -17.62 6.17
N PHE A 31 12.95 -17.86 7.28
CA PHE A 31 12.56 -17.30 8.59
C PHE A 31 12.64 -15.76 8.60
N ALA A 32 13.72 -15.20 8.07
CA ALA A 32 13.88 -13.74 8.01
C ALA A 32 12.78 -13.06 7.17
N ALA A 33 12.40 -13.65 6.04
CA ALA A 33 11.33 -13.12 5.19
C ALA A 33 9.94 -13.18 5.82
N SER A 34 9.73 -13.98 6.87
CA SER A 34 8.44 -14.00 7.60
C SER A 34 8.25 -12.76 8.48
N LEU A 35 9.31 -12.15 8.98
CA LEU A 35 9.23 -10.99 9.87
C LEU A 35 8.56 -9.77 9.22
N PRO A 36 8.90 -9.37 7.98
CA PRO A 36 8.17 -8.32 7.27
C PRO A 36 6.67 -8.61 7.16
N ALA A 37 6.27 -9.86 6.86
CA ALA A 37 4.86 -10.22 6.73
C ALA A 37 4.09 -10.03 8.05
N ILE A 38 4.67 -10.49 9.17
CA ILE A 38 4.11 -10.31 10.52
C ILE A 38 4.02 -8.80 10.85
N SER A 39 5.08 -8.04 10.57
CA SER A 39 5.11 -6.59 10.80
C SER A 39 4.03 -5.87 9.98
N GLY A 40 3.81 -6.27 8.73
CA GLY A 40 2.76 -5.73 7.88
C GLY A 40 1.36 -6.01 8.41
N PHE A 41 1.12 -7.21 8.95
CA PHE A 41 -0.14 -7.53 9.63
C PHE A 41 -0.37 -6.62 10.85
N VAL A 42 0.63 -6.52 11.74
CA VAL A 42 0.56 -5.65 12.93
C VAL A 42 0.33 -4.19 12.51
N GLY A 43 1.06 -3.71 11.49
CA GLY A 43 0.87 -2.38 10.91
C GLY A 43 -0.55 -2.16 10.43
N GLY A 44 -1.14 -3.14 9.73
CA GLY A 44 -2.52 -3.06 9.24
C GLY A 44 -3.55 -2.91 10.35
N VAL A 45 -3.43 -3.73 11.40
CA VAL A 45 -4.30 -3.64 12.57
C VAL A 45 -4.16 -2.27 13.25
N LEU A 46 -2.93 -1.84 13.52
CA LEU A 46 -2.67 -0.56 14.19
C LEU A 46 -3.11 0.64 13.32
N GLY A 47 -2.89 0.59 12.01
CA GLY A 47 -3.36 1.63 11.09
C GLY A 47 -4.87 1.80 11.11
N GLY A 48 -5.61 0.69 11.12
CA GLY A 48 -7.07 0.68 11.29
C GLY A 48 -7.48 1.28 12.63
N LEU A 49 -6.90 0.81 13.73
CA LEU A 49 -7.19 1.32 15.07
C LEU A 49 -6.91 2.82 15.23
N VAL A 50 -5.79 3.30 14.69
CA VAL A 50 -5.44 4.73 14.71
C VAL A 50 -6.45 5.53 13.88
N SER A 51 -6.79 5.07 12.68
CA SER A 51 -7.78 5.73 11.82
C SER A 51 -9.15 5.84 12.50
N ASP A 52 -9.63 4.75 13.09
CA ASP A 52 -10.92 4.73 13.78
C ASP A 52 -10.88 5.52 15.11
N GLY A 53 -9.74 5.50 15.81
CA GLY A 53 -9.50 6.33 16.99
C GLY A 53 -9.58 7.82 16.66
N LEU A 54 -8.98 8.27 15.56
CA LEU A 54 -9.08 9.65 15.10
C LEU A 54 -10.52 10.06 14.80
N LEU A 55 -11.29 9.17 14.15
CA LEU A 55 -12.71 9.43 13.89
C LEU A 55 -13.52 9.57 15.18
N ARG A 56 -13.31 8.68 16.15
CA ARG A 56 -13.98 8.74 17.46
C ARG A 56 -13.61 9.99 18.25
N SER A 57 -12.40 10.51 18.06
CA SER A 57 -11.92 11.76 18.68
C SER A 57 -12.42 13.01 17.95
N GLY A 58 -13.29 12.89 16.95
CA GLY A 58 -13.92 14.02 16.25
C GLY A 58 -13.10 14.63 15.12
N TYR A 59 -11.99 14.02 14.72
CA TYR A 59 -11.24 14.47 13.54
C TYR A 59 -12.00 14.19 12.24
N SER A 60 -11.74 15.00 11.22
CA SER A 60 -12.37 14.84 9.90
C SER A 60 -12.03 13.49 9.27
N LEU A 61 -12.96 12.93 8.49
CA LEU A 61 -12.76 11.69 7.73
C LEU A 61 -11.50 11.78 6.85
N THR A 62 -11.26 12.93 6.24
CA THR A 62 -10.08 13.19 5.41
C THR A 62 -8.79 13.01 6.18
N LEU A 63 -8.67 13.59 7.39
CA LEU A 63 -7.48 13.47 8.21
C LEU A 63 -7.32 12.03 8.74
N ALA A 64 -8.39 11.44 9.25
CA ALA A 64 -8.37 10.10 9.82
C ALA A 64 -7.94 9.02 8.81
N ARG A 65 -8.25 9.20 7.54
CA ARG A 65 -7.85 8.26 6.48
C ARG A 65 -6.50 8.59 5.87
N LYS A 66 -6.19 9.87 5.62
CA LYS A 66 -4.93 10.27 4.99
C LYS A 66 -3.73 10.14 5.90
N LEU A 67 -3.84 10.49 7.18
CA LEU A 67 -2.71 10.51 8.10
C LEU A 67 -2.01 9.14 8.21
N PRO A 68 -2.72 8.02 8.48
CA PRO A 68 -2.07 6.71 8.53
C PRO A 68 -1.43 6.31 7.18
N ILE A 69 -2.07 6.67 6.05
CA ILE A 69 -1.53 6.35 4.72
C ILE A 69 -0.21 7.10 4.49
N VAL A 70 -0.18 8.40 4.76
CA VAL A 70 1.01 9.24 4.56
C VAL A 70 2.14 8.78 5.48
N VAL A 71 1.87 8.62 6.78
CA VAL A 71 2.85 8.13 7.75
C VAL A 71 3.35 6.75 7.36
N GLY A 72 2.45 5.84 7.01
CA GLY A 72 2.79 4.49 6.59
C GLY A 72 3.68 4.46 5.35
N MET A 73 3.40 5.29 4.34
CA MET A 73 4.22 5.34 3.12
C MET A 73 5.58 6.02 3.36
N LEU A 74 5.66 7.01 4.26
CA LEU A 74 6.94 7.57 4.69
C LEU A 74 7.80 6.50 5.41
N LEU A 75 7.20 5.71 6.30
CA LEU A 75 7.89 4.59 6.92
C LEU A 75 8.32 3.54 5.87
N ALA A 76 7.47 3.25 4.89
CA ALA A 76 7.79 2.31 3.84
C ALA A 76 8.94 2.78 2.94
N SER A 77 9.12 4.09 2.74
CA SER A 77 10.23 4.63 1.95
C SER A 77 11.60 4.41 2.61
N CYS A 78 11.65 4.14 3.92
CA CYS A 78 12.90 3.82 4.64
C CYS A 78 13.59 2.55 4.10
N ILE A 79 12.93 1.74 3.27
CA ILE A 79 13.54 0.57 2.61
C ILE A 79 14.80 0.96 1.81
N VAL A 80 14.87 2.20 1.30
CA VAL A 80 16.03 2.70 0.56
C VAL A 80 17.29 2.75 1.43
N LEU A 81 17.15 2.92 2.74
CA LEU A 81 18.30 2.95 3.66
C LEU A 81 19.02 1.60 3.71
N SER A 82 18.39 0.51 3.33
CA SER A 82 19.02 -0.81 3.29
C SER A 82 20.19 -0.90 2.31
N ILE A 83 20.30 0.02 1.35
CA ILE A 83 21.44 0.12 0.42
C ILE A 83 22.75 0.46 1.16
N HIS A 84 22.65 1.25 2.24
CA HIS A 84 23.81 1.74 2.99
C HIS A 84 24.11 0.91 4.24
N VAL A 85 23.40 -0.21 4.44
CA VAL A 85 23.51 -1.02 5.65
C VAL A 85 24.15 -2.37 5.32
N GLU A 86 25.25 -2.68 5.99
CA GLU A 86 25.96 -3.96 5.82
C GLU A 86 25.39 -5.09 6.68
N SER A 87 24.82 -4.76 7.83
CA SER A 87 24.26 -5.73 8.78
C SER A 87 22.96 -6.36 8.28
N ASP A 88 22.93 -7.68 8.16
CA ASP A 88 21.73 -8.43 7.75
C ASP A 88 20.55 -8.21 8.68
N SER A 89 20.79 -8.15 10.00
CA SER A 89 19.74 -7.89 10.97
C SER A 89 19.12 -6.50 10.81
N ALA A 90 19.92 -5.49 10.49
CA ALA A 90 19.41 -4.15 10.24
C ALA A 90 18.63 -4.06 8.91
N VAL A 91 19.06 -4.78 7.88
CA VAL A 91 18.31 -4.87 6.61
C VAL A 91 16.96 -5.55 6.84
N ILE A 92 16.92 -6.66 7.57
CA ILE A 92 15.65 -7.34 7.91
C ILE A 92 14.74 -6.41 8.72
N ALA A 93 15.30 -5.64 9.66
CA ALA A 93 14.54 -4.65 10.43
C ALA A 93 13.97 -3.54 9.55
N LEU A 94 14.74 -3.04 8.58
CA LEU A 94 14.25 -2.04 7.60
C LEU A 94 13.16 -2.61 6.69
N MET A 95 13.29 -3.87 6.26
CA MET A 95 12.23 -4.56 5.51
C MET A 95 10.96 -4.71 6.36
N ALA A 96 11.10 -5.10 7.63
CA ALA A 96 10.00 -5.22 8.56
C ALA A 96 9.32 -3.86 8.81
N LEU A 97 10.10 -2.79 8.97
CA LEU A 97 9.60 -1.43 9.12
C LEU A 97 8.87 -0.95 7.87
N ALA A 98 9.42 -1.21 6.69
CA ALA A 98 8.79 -0.85 5.42
C ALA A 98 7.44 -1.57 5.23
N PHE A 99 7.38 -2.84 5.59
CA PHE A 99 6.14 -3.62 5.49
C PHE A 99 5.14 -3.24 6.58
N PHE A 100 5.60 -2.92 7.79
CA PHE A 100 4.78 -2.31 8.83
C PHE A 100 4.15 -1.01 8.34
N GLY A 101 4.95 -0.10 7.76
CA GLY A 101 4.47 1.16 7.21
C GLY A 101 3.45 0.94 6.08
N LYS A 102 3.71 0.01 5.17
CA LYS A 102 2.76 -0.39 4.14
C LYS A 102 1.47 -0.91 4.75
N GLY A 103 1.55 -1.79 5.75
CA GLY A 103 0.39 -2.28 6.48
C GLY A 103 -0.39 -1.15 7.15
N PHE A 104 0.31 -0.30 7.90
CA PHE A 104 -0.25 0.84 8.60
C PHE A 104 -1.02 1.79 7.68
N GLY A 105 -0.56 1.98 6.45
CA GLY A 105 -1.24 2.76 5.41
C GLY A 105 -2.27 1.99 4.58
N SER A 106 -2.64 0.75 4.92
CA SER A 106 -3.48 -0.11 4.08
C SER A 106 -4.98 0.22 4.07
N LEU A 107 -5.33 1.50 4.22
CA LEU A 107 -6.72 1.98 4.26
C LEU A 107 -7.36 2.19 2.88
N GLY A 108 -6.74 1.71 1.81
CA GLY A 108 -7.22 1.92 0.45
C GLY A 108 -8.63 1.38 0.22
N TRP A 109 -8.94 0.17 0.71
CA TRP A 109 -10.28 -0.40 0.62
C TRP A 109 -11.31 0.36 1.44
N THR A 110 -10.94 0.83 2.63
CA THR A 110 -11.78 1.69 3.46
C THR A 110 -12.09 3.00 2.75
N LEU A 111 -11.10 3.60 2.07
CA LEU A 111 -11.30 4.79 1.23
C LEU A 111 -12.32 4.56 0.12
N VAL A 112 -12.23 3.43 -0.59
CA VAL A 112 -13.21 3.07 -1.62
C VAL A 112 -14.61 2.98 -1.01
N ALA A 113 -14.75 2.32 0.14
CA ALA A 113 -16.04 2.20 0.83
C ALA A 113 -16.58 3.54 1.34
N ASP A 114 -15.69 4.45 1.78
CA ASP A 114 -16.08 5.77 2.31
C ASP A 114 -16.43 6.77 1.19
N THR A 115 -15.84 6.64 0.00
CA THR A 115 -16.00 7.62 -1.10
C THR A 115 -17.00 7.20 -2.18
N SER A 116 -17.13 5.88 -2.41
CA SER A 116 -17.97 5.38 -3.49
C SER A 116 -19.46 5.53 -3.20
N PRO A 117 -20.28 5.88 -4.23
CA PRO A 117 -21.73 5.77 -4.15
C PRO A 117 -22.15 4.35 -3.78
N ARG A 118 -23.18 4.23 -2.93
CA ARG A 118 -23.65 2.91 -2.44
C ARG A 118 -24.05 1.96 -3.58
N GLN A 119 -24.59 2.51 -4.66
CA GLN A 119 -25.08 1.75 -5.81
C GLN A 119 -23.95 1.09 -6.62
N ILE A 120 -22.74 1.64 -6.59
CA ILE A 120 -21.60 1.20 -7.43
C ILE A 120 -20.34 0.87 -6.64
N VAL A 121 -20.43 0.65 -5.31
CA VAL A 121 -19.27 0.29 -4.47
C VAL A 121 -18.51 -0.92 -5.01
N GLY A 122 -19.24 -1.94 -5.51
CA GLY A 122 -18.61 -3.13 -6.11
C GLY A 122 -17.79 -2.79 -7.36
N LEU A 123 -18.33 -1.96 -8.25
CA LEU A 123 -17.61 -1.51 -9.45
C LEU A 123 -16.37 -0.68 -9.09
N SER A 124 -16.52 0.27 -8.16
CA SER A 124 -15.40 1.08 -7.66
C SER A 124 -14.31 0.23 -7.05
N GLY A 125 -14.69 -0.78 -6.25
CA GLY A 125 -13.77 -1.76 -5.69
C GLY A 125 -13.07 -2.60 -6.75
N GLY A 126 -13.78 -3.04 -7.77
CA GLY A 126 -13.22 -3.76 -8.92
C GLY A 126 -12.17 -2.93 -9.67
N LEU A 127 -12.48 -1.66 -9.98
CA LEU A 127 -11.54 -0.73 -10.60
C LEU A 127 -10.31 -0.50 -9.71
N PHE A 128 -10.52 -0.22 -8.42
CA PHE A 128 -9.44 -0.04 -7.47
C PHE A 128 -8.52 -1.27 -7.43
N ASN A 129 -9.09 -2.47 -7.39
CA ASN A 129 -8.33 -3.72 -7.40
C ASN A 129 -7.56 -3.92 -8.71
N THR A 130 -8.17 -3.65 -9.86
CA THR A 130 -7.54 -3.77 -11.18
C THR A 130 -6.30 -2.87 -11.27
N PHE A 131 -6.45 -1.57 -10.96
CA PHE A 131 -5.30 -0.65 -10.92
C PHE A 131 -4.27 -1.01 -9.85
N GLY A 132 -4.70 -1.55 -8.72
CA GLY A 132 -3.83 -2.07 -7.68
C GLY A 132 -2.96 -3.22 -8.17
N ASN A 133 -3.56 -4.17 -8.90
CA ASN A 133 -2.88 -5.36 -9.41
C ASN A 133 -1.99 -5.10 -10.63
N LEU A 134 -2.11 -3.97 -11.33
CA LEU A 134 -1.11 -3.58 -12.32
C LEU A 134 0.31 -3.51 -11.73
N ALA A 135 0.43 -3.18 -10.44
CA ALA A 135 1.71 -3.25 -9.73
C ALA A 135 2.24 -4.70 -9.61
N ALA A 136 1.37 -5.71 -9.53
CA ALA A 136 1.78 -7.11 -9.49
C ALA A 136 2.47 -7.56 -10.78
N ILE A 137 2.02 -7.02 -11.90
CA ILE A 137 2.57 -7.33 -13.23
C ILE A 137 3.85 -6.51 -13.46
N THR A 138 3.80 -5.23 -13.19
CA THR A 138 4.91 -4.30 -13.51
C THR A 138 6.09 -4.43 -12.55
N THR A 139 5.87 -4.75 -11.26
CA THR A 139 6.96 -4.88 -10.28
C THR A 139 7.99 -5.93 -10.68
N PRO A 140 7.64 -7.20 -10.93
CA PRO A 140 8.63 -8.21 -11.29
C PRO A 140 9.35 -7.88 -12.60
N ILE A 141 8.67 -7.28 -13.58
CA ILE A 141 9.27 -6.88 -14.85
C ILE A 141 10.32 -5.79 -14.63
N VAL A 142 9.96 -4.71 -13.93
CA VAL A 142 10.87 -3.59 -13.70
C VAL A 142 12.03 -3.99 -12.78
N VAL A 143 11.74 -4.71 -11.70
CA VAL A 143 12.78 -5.17 -10.77
C VAL A 143 13.73 -6.15 -11.46
N GLY A 144 13.22 -7.12 -12.22
CA GLY A 144 14.04 -8.05 -12.98
C GLY A 144 14.92 -7.33 -14.00
N TYR A 145 14.38 -6.35 -14.72
CA TYR A 145 15.14 -5.53 -15.65
C TYR A 145 16.25 -4.73 -14.95
N LEU A 146 15.92 -4.05 -13.86
CA LEU A 146 16.91 -3.26 -13.09
C LEU A 146 18.03 -4.15 -12.55
N VAL A 147 17.70 -5.27 -11.93
CA VAL A 147 18.70 -6.21 -11.38
C VAL A 147 19.57 -6.80 -12.48
N SER A 148 18.98 -7.17 -13.63
CA SER A 148 19.74 -7.76 -14.75
C SER A 148 20.72 -6.78 -15.39
N HIS A 149 20.40 -5.47 -15.42
CA HIS A 149 21.24 -4.45 -16.02
C HIS A 149 22.27 -3.86 -15.07
N THR A 150 21.95 -3.75 -13.78
CA THR A 150 22.86 -3.14 -12.79
C THR A 150 23.68 -4.17 -12.01
N GLY A 151 23.27 -5.43 -12.02
CA GLY A 151 23.89 -6.46 -11.19
C GLY A 151 23.63 -6.30 -9.68
N SER A 152 22.78 -5.32 -9.29
CA SER A 152 22.50 -4.98 -7.89
C SER A 152 20.99 -4.79 -7.66
N PHE A 153 20.55 -5.01 -6.44
CA PHE A 153 19.19 -4.70 -5.99
C PHE A 153 18.97 -3.22 -5.64
N ASP A 154 20.00 -2.40 -5.59
CA ASP A 154 19.93 -1.01 -5.14
C ASP A 154 18.93 -0.19 -5.97
N ALA A 155 19.02 -0.32 -7.30
CA ALA A 155 18.10 0.36 -8.21
C ALA A 155 16.64 -0.08 -7.99
N ALA A 156 16.41 -1.34 -7.66
CA ALA A 156 15.08 -1.86 -7.34
C ALA A 156 14.55 -1.29 -6.02
N LEU A 157 15.41 -1.17 -4.99
CA LEU A 157 15.05 -0.58 -3.71
C LEU A 157 14.73 0.91 -3.85
N ILE A 158 15.54 1.66 -4.63
CA ILE A 158 15.27 3.07 -4.95
C ILE A 158 13.95 3.22 -5.70
N TYR A 159 13.70 2.37 -6.71
CA TYR A 159 12.45 2.40 -7.47
C TYR A 159 11.23 2.24 -6.57
N VAL A 160 11.25 1.30 -5.63
CA VAL A 160 10.13 1.06 -4.73
C VAL A 160 9.99 2.18 -3.69
N GLY A 161 11.09 2.68 -3.14
CA GLY A 161 11.07 3.82 -2.24
C GLY A 161 10.54 5.08 -2.91
N ALA A 162 10.93 5.34 -4.16
CA ALA A 162 10.39 6.44 -4.95
C ALA A 162 8.87 6.31 -5.17
N ASN A 163 8.37 5.10 -5.43
CA ASN A 163 6.92 4.86 -5.53
C ASN A 163 6.20 5.09 -4.19
N ALA A 164 6.83 4.77 -3.05
CA ALA A 164 6.26 5.08 -1.74
C ALA A 164 6.14 6.60 -1.52
N VAL A 165 7.18 7.36 -1.88
CA VAL A 165 7.15 8.84 -1.83
C VAL A 165 6.13 9.40 -2.82
N LEU A 166 6.04 8.87 -4.03
CA LEU A 166 5.03 9.27 -5.00
C LEU A 166 3.60 9.03 -4.50
N ALA A 167 3.38 7.94 -3.75
CA ALA A 167 2.11 7.72 -3.08
C ALA A 167 1.82 8.82 -2.04
N VAL A 168 2.80 9.23 -1.22
CA VAL A 168 2.65 10.35 -0.27
C VAL A 168 2.25 11.63 -1.00
N ILE A 169 2.97 11.99 -2.07
CA ILE A 169 2.69 13.18 -2.88
C ILE A 169 1.27 13.11 -3.45
N SER A 170 0.87 11.96 -3.98
CA SER A 170 -0.48 11.75 -4.51
C SER A 170 -1.56 11.99 -3.45
N TYR A 171 -1.39 11.42 -2.24
CA TYR A 171 -2.37 11.58 -1.16
C TYR A 171 -2.41 13.00 -0.58
N LEU A 172 -1.30 13.73 -0.58
CA LEU A 172 -1.26 15.11 -0.10
C LEU A 172 -1.84 16.10 -1.10
N PHE A 173 -1.52 15.96 -2.38
CA PHE A 173 -1.79 16.97 -3.40
C PHE A 173 -2.89 16.61 -4.39
N ILE A 174 -3.04 15.32 -4.77
CA ILE A 174 -4.01 14.88 -5.78
C ILE A 174 -5.32 14.43 -5.12
N VAL A 175 -5.23 13.62 -4.07
CA VAL A 175 -6.43 13.15 -3.36
C VAL A 175 -7.00 14.30 -2.56
N GLY A 176 -8.13 14.86 -3.02
CA GLY A 176 -8.84 15.96 -2.38
C GLY A 176 -9.45 15.58 -1.02
N ARG A 177 -10.54 16.24 -0.65
CA ARG A 177 -11.31 15.92 0.56
C ARG A 177 -12.00 14.57 0.39
N ILE A 178 -11.93 13.74 1.41
CA ILE A 178 -12.60 12.44 1.43
C ILE A 178 -14.02 12.65 1.93
N HIS A 179 -14.98 12.41 1.05
CA HIS A 179 -16.41 12.41 1.33
C HIS A 179 -17.10 11.44 0.37
N ARG A 180 -18.25 10.95 0.75
CA ARG A 180 -19.03 10.08 -0.12
C ARG A 180 -19.60 10.87 -1.28
N ILE A 181 -19.43 10.33 -2.48
CA ILE A 181 -20.09 10.85 -3.70
C ILE A 181 -21.49 10.28 -3.71
N GLU A 182 -22.48 11.15 -3.77
CA GLU A 182 -23.89 10.77 -3.95
C GLU A 182 -24.22 10.91 -5.44
N LEU A 183 -24.85 9.88 -5.99
CA LEU A 183 -25.44 9.96 -7.33
C LEU A 183 -26.87 10.48 -7.17
N ASP A 184 -27.25 11.46 -7.99
CA ASP A 184 -28.65 11.89 -8.07
C ASP A 184 -29.52 10.69 -8.40
N GLU A 185 -30.47 10.36 -7.53
CA GLU A 185 -31.47 9.34 -7.86
C GLU A 185 -32.28 9.83 -9.06
N PRO A 186 -32.44 8.99 -10.11
CA PRO A 186 -33.38 9.33 -11.16
C PRO A 186 -34.76 9.57 -10.51
N PRO A 187 -35.52 10.59 -10.95
CA PRO A 187 -36.81 10.88 -10.38
C PRO A 187 -37.65 9.61 -10.37
N ALA A 188 -38.23 9.31 -9.20
CA ALA A 188 -39.07 8.13 -9.04
C ALA A 188 -40.09 8.09 -10.20
N PRO A 189 -40.29 6.94 -10.88
CA PRO A 189 -41.27 6.83 -11.94
C PRO A 189 -42.59 7.31 -11.38
N SER A 190 -43.12 8.38 -12.01
CA SER A 190 -44.40 8.95 -11.62
C SER A 190 -45.42 7.82 -11.56
N ALA A 191 -46.02 7.61 -10.39
CA ALA A 191 -47.09 6.65 -10.18
C ALA A 191 -48.35 7.12 -10.93
N SER A 192 -48.27 7.10 -12.25
CA SER A 192 -49.39 7.33 -13.15
C SER A 192 -49.65 6.06 -13.96
N ILE A 193 -50.10 5.02 -13.31
CA ILE A 193 -50.86 3.98 -14.03
C ILE A 193 -51.76 3.29 -13.01
N SER A 194 -53.00 3.41 -13.33
CA SER A 194 -54.14 2.58 -12.97
C SER A 194 -55.21 3.20 -12.08
N ARG A 195 -56.01 3.98 -12.69
CA ARG A 195 -57.47 3.88 -12.48
C ARG A 195 -58.12 3.89 -13.85
N ALA A 196 -58.39 2.73 -14.39
CA ALA A 196 -59.43 2.46 -15.35
C ALA A 196 -59.91 1.04 -15.09
#